data_ab19436b48a5fdc6eb9bf5d791c2c5fd
#
_entry.id   ab19436b48a5fdc6eb9bf5d791c2c5fd
#
_cell.length_a   1.000
_cell.length_b   1.000
_cell.length_c   1.000
_cell.angle_alpha   90.00
_cell.angle_beta   90.00
_cell.angle_gamma   90.00
#
_symmetry.space_group_name_H-M   'P 1'
#
loop_
_entity.id
_entity.type
_entity.pdbx_description
1 polymer ?
#
loop_
_entity_poly.entity_id
_entity_poly.type
_entity_poly.pdbx_seq_one_letter_code
_entity_poly.pdbx_strand_id
1 'polypeptide(L)'
;MNSLRKAKRSSHTAGRKVLGGFSLIELMTVLVVIAILSAFAIPTISVVMAGTQMTTSSQMLGDQISLARQTALSSNHNVEVRFYQFADPNMPGETTPSTGKYRAIQAFEILDSGSAMALGKVQHIAASIIIDSGAALSTLLSNSQQKTWTATDPQVSLPVVGINYNCRVFQFLPDGSTNLSPPTSQWFLTLHSISSGDALATPPANFFSILVDASNGHVQTFRP
;
A
#
# COMPACT_ATOMS: atom_id res chain seq x y z
N MET A 1 -82.91 -15.17 55.96
CA MET A 1 -81.60 -15.10 56.60
C MET A 1 -80.60 -14.78 55.50
N ASN A 2 -80.25 -13.52 55.31
CA ASN A 2 -79.38 -13.09 54.27
C ASN A 2 -77.94 -12.83 54.82
N SER A 3 -76.99 -13.56 54.30
CA SER A 3 -75.55 -13.33 54.59
C SER A 3 -74.87 -12.61 53.40
N LEU A 4 -74.63 -11.31 53.59
CA LEU A 4 -73.89 -10.48 52.66
C LEU A 4 -72.41 -10.72 52.81
N ARG A 5 -71.75 -11.37 51.78
CA ARG A 5 -70.29 -11.48 51.67
C ARG A 5 -69.72 -10.15 51.13
N LYS A 6 -68.95 -9.49 51.97
CA LYS A 6 -68.22 -8.26 51.70
C LYS A 6 -66.94 -8.61 50.92
N ALA A 7 -66.90 -8.27 49.64
CA ALA A 7 -65.71 -8.43 48.82
C ALA A 7 -64.67 -7.33 49.17
N LYS A 8 -63.48 -7.78 49.57
CA LYS A 8 -62.34 -6.93 49.89
C LYS A 8 -61.59 -6.61 48.58
N ARG A 9 -61.74 -5.39 48.08
CA ARG A 9 -60.95 -4.88 46.96
C ARG A 9 -59.51 -4.64 47.42
N SER A 10 -58.60 -5.43 46.89
CA SER A 10 -57.16 -5.18 46.98
C SER A 10 -56.75 -4.14 45.94
N SER A 11 -56.34 -2.95 46.39
CA SER A 11 -55.79 -1.94 45.54
C SER A 11 -54.30 -2.23 45.31
N HIS A 12 -53.96 -2.76 44.17
CA HIS A 12 -52.56 -2.82 43.71
C HIS A 12 -52.14 -1.40 43.32
N THR A 13 -51.38 -0.74 44.16
CA THR A 13 -50.65 0.46 43.84
C THR A 13 -49.47 0.11 42.98
N ALA A 14 -49.59 0.29 41.65
CA ALA A 14 -48.45 0.15 40.71
C ALA A 14 -47.44 1.27 41.05
N GLY A 15 -46.32 0.85 41.65
CA GLY A 15 -45.21 1.78 41.89
C GLY A 15 -44.64 2.28 40.56
N ARG A 16 -44.90 3.56 40.28
CA ARG A 16 -44.33 4.28 39.13
C ARG A 16 -42.83 4.38 39.36
N LYS A 17 -42.02 3.54 38.63
CA LYS A 17 -40.59 3.73 38.60
C LYS A 17 -40.28 5.09 38.00
N VAL A 18 -39.83 6.00 38.82
CA VAL A 18 -39.28 7.30 38.37
C VAL A 18 -37.99 6.97 37.68
N LEU A 19 -38.00 7.03 36.34
CA LEU A 19 -36.77 7.00 35.54
C LEU A 19 -36.02 8.30 35.85
N GLY A 20 -34.95 8.20 36.64
CA GLY A 20 -34.07 9.34 36.92
C GLY A 20 -33.50 9.86 35.61
N GLY A 21 -33.81 11.10 35.24
CA GLY A 21 -33.15 11.79 34.13
C GLY A 21 -31.71 12.13 34.52
N PHE A 22 -30.78 12.08 33.53
CA PHE A 22 -29.40 12.51 33.73
C PHE A 22 -29.33 13.97 34.18
N SER A 23 -28.50 14.23 35.17
CA SER A 23 -28.18 15.60 35.62
C SER A 23 -27.33 16.31 34.54
N LEU A 24 -27.52 17.60 34.36
CA LEU A 24 -26.72 18.40 33.43
C LEU A 24 -25.22 18.32 33.75
N ILE A 25 -24.87 18.30 35.05
CA ILE A 25 -23.47 18.13 35.50
C ILE A 25 -22.88 16.76 35.12
N GLU A 26 -23.71 15.72 35.18
CA GLU A 26 -23.29 14.37 34.80
C GLU A 26 -23.01 14.27 33.30
N LEU A 27 -23.82 14.91 32.46
CA LEU A 27 -23.56 15.00 31.02
C LEU A 27 -22.30 15.81 30.74
N MET A 28 -22.08 16.93 31.42
CA MET A 28 -20.85 17.73 31.26
C MET A 28 -19.61 16.97 31.68
N THR A 29 -19.63 16.22 32.79
CA THR A 29 -18.48 15.41 33.22
C THR A 29 -18.16 14.31 32.23
N VAL A 30 -19.15 13.63 31.65
CA VAL A 30 -18.97 12.61 30.65
C VAL A 30 -18.35 13.22 29.38
N LEU A 31 -18.81 14.38 28.93
CA LEU A 31 -18.24 15.08 27.77
C LEU A 31 -16.76 15.45 27.98
N VAL A 32 -16.42 15.96 29.18
CA VAL A 32 -15.03 16.30 29.53
C VAL A 32 -14.15 15.05 29.51
N VAL A 33 -14.61 13.94 30.10
CA VAL A 33 -13.84 12.67 30.10
C VAL A 33 -13.64 12.15 28.68
N ILE A 34 -14.69 12.14 27.84
CA ILE A 34 -14.58 11.74 26.42
C ILE A 34 -13.60 12.63 25.68
N ALA A 35 -13.63 13.94 25.88
CA ALA A 35 -12.71 14.88 25.22
C ALA A 35 -11.25 14.59 25.57
N ILE A 36 -10.97 14.34 26.87
CA ILE A 36 -9.62 13.99 27.34
C ILE A 36 -9.15 12.67 26.72
N LEU A 37 -9.99 11.63 26.76
CA LEU A 37 -9.65 10.31 26.19
C LEU A 37 -9.43 10.40 24.67
N SER A 38 -10.23 11.19 23.96
CA SER A 38 -10.08 11.39 22.51
C SER A 38 -8.76 12.08 22.16
N ALA A 39 -8.29 13.00 22.99
CA ALA A 39 -7.03 13.71 22.73
C ALA A 39 -5.82 12.77 22.70
N PHE A 40 -5.83 11.67 23.46
CA PHE A 40 -4.77 10.64 23.45
C PHE A 40 -4.97 9.56 22.39
N ALA A 41 -6.20 9.28 21.97
CA ALA A 41 -6.51 8.21 21.01
C ALA A 41 -6.09 8.57 19.57
N ILE A 42 -6.29 9.81 19.15
CA ILE A 42 -6.07 10.24 17.75
C ILE A 42 -4.61 10.03 17.26
N PRO A 43 -3.56 10.47 17.99
CA PRO A 43 -2.18 10.30 17.53
C PRO A 43 -1.73 8.83 17.41
N THR A 44 -2.24 7.95 18.27
CA THR A 44 -1.88 6.53 18.24
C THR A 44 -2.44 5.80 17.02
N ILE A 45 -3.65 6.15 16.58
CA ILE A 45 -4.30 5.57 15.40
C ILE A 45 -3.50 5.87 14.13
N SER A 46 -3.02 7.08 13.94
CA SER A 46 -2.26 7.48 12.74
C SER A 46 -0.95 6.70 12.60
N VAL A 47 -0.24 6.44 13.68
CA VAL A 47 1.02 5.65 13.67
C VAL A 47 0.74 4.19 13.31
N VAL A 48 -0.32 3.59 13.88
CA VAL A 48 -0.72 2.20 13.56
C VAL A 48 -1.14 2.08 12.09
N MET A 49 -1.91 3.03 11.58
CA MET A 49 -2.33 3.04 10.17
C MET A 49 -1.13 3.14 9.22
N ALA A 50 -0.16 4.00 9.49
CA ALA A 50 1.05 4.12 8.69
C ALA A 50 1.86 2.81 8.69
N GLY A 51 2.00 2.13 9.83
CA GLY A 51 2.64 0.83 9.94
C GLY A 51 1.93 -0.26 9.14
N THR A 52 0.60 -0.29 9.19
CA THR A 52 -0.22 -1.24 8.41
C THR A 52 -0.12 -0.97 6.92
N GLN A 53 -0.18 0.28 6.47
CA GLN A 53 -0.03 0.66 5.07
C GLN A 53 1.34 0.28 4.52
N MET A 54 2.41 0.44 5.30
CA MET A 54 3.76 -0.01 4.94
C MET A 54 3.80 -1.51 4.72
N THR A 55 3.30 -2.29 5.67
CA THR A 55 3.28 -3.76 5.58
C THR A 55 2.45 -4.24 4.39
N THR A 56 1.25 -3.70 4.19
CA THR A 56 0.38 -4.09 3.07
C THR A 56 1.00 -3.72 1.73
N SER A 57 1.59 -2.53 1.60
CA SER A 57 2.24 -2.10 0.35
C SER A 57 3.46 -2.94 0.02
N SER A 58 4.27 -3.31 1.02
CA SER A 58 5.46 -4.14 0.80
C SER A 58 5.10 -5.58 0.46
N GLN A 59 4.08 -6.16 1.10
CA GLN A 59 3.57 -7.49 0.77
C GLN A 59 3.01 -7.51 -0.66
N MET A 60 2.17 -6.54 -1.02
CA MET A 60 1.63 -6.39 -2.36
C MET A 60 2.73 -6.33 -3.43
N LEU A 61 3.80 -5.55 -3.20
CA LEU A 61 4.94 -5.46 -4.12
C LEU A 61 5.69 -6.80 -4.21
N GLY A 62 6.01 -7.43 -3.09
CA GLY A 62 6.66 -8.74 -3.04
C GLY A 62 5.85 -9.82 -3.76
N ASP A 63 4.53 -9.84 -3.55
CA ASP A 63 3.61 -10.77 -4.20
C ASP A 63 3.56 -10.55 -5.71
N GLN A 64 3.51 -9.29 -6.18
CA GLN A 64 3.51 -8.96 -7.61
C GLN A 64 4.83 -9.38 -8.29
N ILE A 65 5.97 -9.16 -7.65
CA ILE A 65 7.29 -9.57 -8.17
C ILE A 65 7.38 -11.10 -8.18
N SER A 66 6.91 -11.78 -7.14
CA SER A 66 6.90 -13.24 -7.05
C SER A 66 5.95 -13.87 -8.07
N LEU A 67 4.77 -13.27 -8.29
CA LEU A 67 3.83 -13.69 -9.33
C LEU A 67 4.45 -13.56 -10.72
N ALA A 68 5.14 -12.46 -11.01
CA ALA A 68 5.84 -12.26 -12.27
C ALA A 68 6.87 -13.38 -12.54
N ARG A 69 7.66 -13.74 -11.52
CA ARG A 69 8.61 -14.87 -11.62
C ARG A 69 7.91 -16.20 -11.87
N GLN A 70 6.85 -16.50 -11.12
CA GLN A 70 6.09 -17.75 -11.29
C GLN A 70 5.47 -17.84 -12.68
N THR A 71 4.96 -16.72 -13.20
CA THR A 71 4.38 -16.67 -14.56
C THR A 71 5.47 -16.91 -15.59
N ALA A 72 6.66 -16.30 -15.49
CA ALA A 72 7.76 -16.54 -16.41
C ALA A 72 8.14 -18.04 -16.48
N LEU A 73 8.25 -18.71 -15.33
CA LEU A 73 8.51 -20.13 -15.24
C LEU A 73 7.41 -21.02 -15.84
N SER A 74 6.14 -20.63 -15.68
CA SER A 74 5.00 -21.45 -16.09
C SER A 74 4.59 -21.25 -17.55
N SER A 75 4.69 -20.00 -18.05
CA SER A 75 4.31 -19.69 -19.44
C SER A 75 5.47 -19.88 -20.43
N ASN A 76 6.71 -20.05 -19.94
CA ASN A 76 7.93 -20.07 -20.73
C ASN A 76 8.14 -18.80 -21.58
N HIS A 77 7.63 -17.67 -21.10
CA HIS A 77 7.85 -16.34 -21.69
C HIS A 77 8.56 -15.43 -20.71
N ASN A 78 9.20 -14.39 -21.23
CA ASN A 78 9.75 -13.33 -20.38
C ASN A 78 8.60 -12.57 -19.71
N VAL A 79 8.75 -12.24 -18.43
CA VAL A 79 7.79 -11.40 -17.71
C VAL A 79 8.47 -10.12 -17.24
N GLU A 80 8.00 -9.00 -17.74
CA GLU A 80 8.51 -7.67 -17.43
C GLU A 80 7.73 -7.07 -16.25
N VAL A 81 8.47 -6.64 -15.22
CA VAL A 81 7.92 -5.90 -14.07
C VAL A 81 8.17 -4.42 -14.29
N ARG A 82 7.10 -3.62 -14.30
CA ARG A 82 7.10 -2.18 -14.55
C ARG A 82 6.81 -1.41 -13.28
N PHE A 83 7.70 -0.48 -12.92
CA PHE A 83 7.51 0.49 -11.83
C PHE A 83 7.22 1.84 -12.41
N TYR A 84 6.14 2.46 -11.97
CA TYR A 84 5.65 3.73 -12.51
C TYR A 84 5.93 4.88 -11.55
N GLN A 85 6.59 5.91 -12.08
CA GLN A 85 6.83 7.18 -11.40
C GLN A 85 5.94 8.25 -12.03
N PHE A 86 5.08 8.87 -11.24
CA PHE A 86 4.18 9.93 -11.68
C PHE A 86 3.90 10.91 -10.55
N ALA A 87 3.53 12.14 -10.94
CA ALA A 87 3.12 13.19 -10.03
C ALA A 87 1.70 12.92 -9.50
N ASP A 88 1.49 13.16 -8.21
CA ASP A 88 0.16 13.22 -7.60
C ASP A 88 -0.27 14.69 -7.52
N PRO A 89 -1.35 15.11 -8.20
CA PRO A 89 -1.83 16.49 -8.16
C PRO A 89 -2.17 17.01 -6.76
N ASN A 90 -2.42 16.10 -5.81
CA ASN A 90 -2.73 16.45 -4.43
C ASN A 90 -1.49 16.65 -3.56
N MET A 91 -0.28 16.37 -4.11
CA MET A 91 0.98 16.53 -3.37
C MET A 91 1.72 17.79 -3.80
N PRO A 92 2.03 18.70 -2.85
CA PRO A 92 2.79 19.90 -3.14
C PRO A 92 4.15 19.58 -3.78
N GLY A 93 4.50 20.30 -4.86
CA GLY A 93 5.78 20.16 -5.55
C GLY A 93 5.84 19.04 -6.59
N GLU A 94 4.82 18.21 -6.74
CA GLU A 94 4.75 17.19 -7.78
C GLU A 94 3.97 17.72 -8.98
N THR A 95 4.67 18.13 -10.03
CA THR A 95 4.04 18.72 -11.24
C THR A 95 4.37 17.98 -12.52
N THR A 96 5.46 17.18 -12.52
CA THR A 96 5.93 16.40 -13.66
C THR A 96 6.23 14.98 -13.23
N PRO A 97 6.33 14.01 -14.16
CA PRO A 97 6.72 12.63 -13.81
C PRO A 97 8.04 12.57 -13.02
N SER A 98 9.01 13.40 -13.34
CA SER A 98 10.31 13.41 -12.68
C SER A 98 10.30 14.01 -11.27
N THR A 99 9.34 14.85 -10.93
CA THR A 99 9.11 15.34 -9.56
C THR A 99 8.18 14.43 -8.78
N GLY A 100 7.47 13.51 -9.48
CA GLY A 100 6.62 12.50 -8.89
C GLY A 100 7.39 11.37 -8.21
N LYS A 101 6.68 10.46 -7.60
CA LYS A 101 7.24 9.33 -6.86
C LYS A 101 6.89 7.99 -7.52
N TYR A 102 7.67 6.95 -7.26
CA TYR A 102 7.32 5.60 -7.65
C TYR A 102 6.19 5.09 -6.74
N ARG A 103 5.00 4.91 -7.34
CA ARG A 103 3.75 4.65 -6.59
C ARG A 103 2.95 3.48 -7.12
N ALA A 104 3.37 2.88 -8.23
CA ALA A 104 2.63 1.78 -8.81
C ALA A 104 3.53 0.75 -9.48
N ILE A 105 3.03 -0.48 -9.56
CA ILE A 105 3.68 -1.64 -10.17
C ILE A 105 2.67 -2.39 -11.06
N GLN A 106 3.16 -2.99 -12.14
CA GLN A 106 2.39 -3.89 -12.98
C GLN A 106 3.33 -4.89 -13.66
N ALA A 107 2.88 -6.12 -13.82
CA ALA A 107 3.61 -7.16 -14.54
C ALA A 107 3.00 -7.40 -15.93
N PHE A 108 3.87 -7.68 -16.91
CA PHE A 108 3.49 -7.94 -18.31
C PHE A 108 4.23 -9.18 -18.80
N GLU A 109 3.51 -10.09 -19.41
CA GLU A 109 4.09 -11.19 -20.18
C GLU A 109 4.47 -10.68 -21.57
N ILE A 110 5.68 -10.99 -22.00
CA ILE A 110 6.20 -10.62 -23.32
C ILE A 110 6.04 -11.83 -24.21
N LEU A 111 5.11 -11.74 -25.15
CA LEU A 111 4.82 -12.81 -26.10
C LEU A 111 5.92 -12.91 -27.17
N ASP A 112 5.97 -14.03 -27.90
CA ASP A 112 6.92 -14.26 -29.00
C ASP A 112 6.83 -13.21 -30.12
N SER A 113 5.65 -12.57 -30.26
CA SER A 113 5.45 -11.44 -31.18
C SER A 113 6.14 -10.14 -30.74
N GLY A 114 6.71 -10.11 -29.53
CA GLY A 114 7.24 -8.91 -28.87
C GLY A 114 6.15 -8.02 -28.25
N SER A 115 4.88 -8.45 -28.29
CA SER A 115 3.78 -7.70 -27.66
C SER A 115 3.75 -7.96 -26.15
N ALA A 116 3.48 -6.92 -25.37
CA ALA A 116 3.31 -7.02 -23.94
C ALA A 116 1.84 -7.22 -23.56
N MET A 117 1.55 -8.30 -22.85
CA MET A 117 0.22 -8.59 -22.30
C MET A 117 0.22 -8.38 -20.79
N ALA A 118 -0.66 -7.52 -20.29
CA ALA A 118 -0.76 -7.25 -18.86
C ALA A 118 -1.27 -8.49 -18.09
N LEU A 119 -0.56 -8.91 -17.05
CA LEU A 119 -0.95 -10.03 -16.17
C LEU A 119 -2.01 -9.64 -15.13
N GLY A 120 -2.36 -8.38 -15.07
CA GLY A 120 -3.37 -7.86 -14.16
C GLY A 120 -3.48 -6.35 -14.26
N LYS A 121 -4.28 -5.77 -13.36
CA LYS A 121 -4.41 -4.32 -13.25
C LYS A 121 -3.15 -3.72 -12.59
N VAL A 122 -2.88 -2.44 -12.88
CA VAL A 122 -1.87 -1.68 -12.15
C VAL A 122 -2.21 -1.68 -10.65
N GLN A 123 -1.20 -1.99 -9.83
CA GLN A 123 -1.31 -1.99 -8.37
C GLN A 123 -0.68 -0.71 -7.84
N HIS A 124 -1.45 0.03 -7.06
CA HIS A 124 -1.00 1.27 -6.45
C HIS A 124 -0.53 1.03 -5.01
N ILE A 125 0.59 1.62 -4.67
CA ILE A 125 1.10 1.69 -3.30
C ILE A 125 0.23 2.68 -2.51
N ALA A 126 0.07 2.48 -1.20
CA ALA A 126 -0.65 3.42 -0.35
C ALA A 126 -0.06 4.83 -0.48
N ALA A 127 -0.93 5.87 -0.52
CA ALA A 127 -0.51 7.25 -0.81
C ALA A 127 0.56 7.81 0.16
N SER A 128 0.62 7.28 1.40
CA SER A 128 1.61 7.66 2.41
C SER A 128 2.97 6.97 2.24
N ILE A 129 3.09 5.99 1.33
CA ILE A 129 4.27 5.15 1.10
C ILE A 129 4.79 5.39 -0.31
N ILE A 130 6.11 5.40 -0.46
CA ILE A 130 6.79 5.49 -1.76
C ILE A 130 7.87 4.42 -1.85
N ILE A 131 8.25 4.07 -3.09
CA ILE A 131 9.53 3.41 -3.35
C ILE A 131 10.56 4.53 -3.52
N ASP A 132 11.64 4.49 -2.75
CA ASP A 132 12.73 5.47 -2.86
C ASP A 132 13.33 5.47 -4.28
N SER A 133 13.48 6.66 -4.86
CA SER A 133 14.00 6.82 -6.23
C SER A 133 15.54 6.87 -6.30
N GLY A 134 16.22 6.98 -5.16
CA GLY A 134 17.67 7.10 -5.08
C GLY A 134 18.40 5.78 -5.30
N ALA A 135 19.50 5.81 -6.04
CA ALA A 135 20.32 4.63 -6.30
C ALA A 135 20.91 4.01 -5.02
N ALA A 136 21.02 4.76 -3.93
CA ALA A 136 21.50 4.26 -2.65
C ALA A 136 20.50 3.30 -1.98
N LEU A 137 19.19 3.51 -2.18
CA LEU A 137 18.12 2.74 -1.55
C LEU A 137 17.28 1.92 -2.53
N SER A 138 17.46 2.09 -3.85
CA SER A 138 16.69 1.34 -4.86
C SER A 138 17.49 1.15 -6.15
N THR A 139 18.39 0.17 -6.16
CA THR A 139 19.20 -0.16 -7.34
C THR A 139 18.35 -0.67 -8.52
N LEU A 140 17.22 -1.34 -8.26
CA LEU A 140 16.26 -1.78 -9.27
C LEU A 140 15.62 -0.63 -10.08
N LEU A 141 15.69 0.61 -9.58
CA LEU A 141 15.17 1.80 -10.27
C LEU A 141 16.26 2.63 -10.95
N SER A 142 17.44 2.05 -11.15
CA SER A 142 18.56 2.74 -11.79
C SER A 142 18.24 3.17 -13.24
N ASN A 143 19.02 4.10 -13.78
CA ASN A 143 18.82 4.59 -15.15
C ASN A 143 18.94 3.50 -16.21
N SER A 144 19.74 2.45 -15.97
CA SER A 144 19.89 1.31 -16.86
C SER A 144 18.59 0.49 -17.02
N GLN A 145 17.65 0.66 -16.10
CA GLN A 145 16.35 -0.03 -16.10
C GLN A 145 15.22 0.82 -16.72
N GLN A 146 15.54 1.90 -17.45
CA GLN A 146 14.52 2.73 -18.07
C GLN A 146 13.79 1.98 -19.19
N LYS A 147 12.45 2.02 -19.16
CA LYS A 147 11.61 1.41 -20.21
C LYS A 147 11.76 2.16 -21.53
N THR A 148 12.04 1.41 -22.59
CA THR A 148 11.95 1.88 -23.97
C THR A 148 10.67 1.35 -24.59
N TRP A 149 9.85 2.23 -25.12
CA TRP A 149 8.59 1.89 -25.77
C TRP A 149 8.81 1.54 -27.25
N THR A 150 8.07 0.56 -27.75
CA THR A 150 8.15 0.10 -29.15
C THR A 150 6.77 0.08 -29.80
N ALA A 151 6.72 -0.17 -31.10
CA ALA A 151 5.44 -0.30 -31.81
C ALA A 151 4.61 -1.52 -31.34
N THR A 152 5.29 -2.59 -30.92
CA THR A 152 4.67 -3.81 -30.40
C THR A 152 4.35 -3.72 -28.91
N ASP A 153 5.00 -2.82 -28.18
CA ASP A 153 4.78 -2.55 -26.77
C ASP A 153 4.71 -1.02 -26.53
N PRO A 154 3.59 -0.39 -26.93
CA PRO A 154 3.41 1.05 -26.78
C PRO A 154 3.18 1.44 -25.33
N GLN A 155 3.39 2.73 -25.03
CA GLN A 155 3.10 3.27 -23.72
C GLN A 155 1.61 3.13 -23.37
N VAL A 156 1.32 2.47 -22.26
CA VAL A 156 -0.07 2.19 -21.81
C VAL A 156 -0.59 3.35 -20.97
N SER A 157 -1.84 3.77 -21.24
CA SER A 157 -2.50 4.79 -20.43
C SER A 157 -2.86 4.25 -19.04
N LEU A 158 -2.33 4.87 -17.99
CA LEU A 158 -2.68 4.56 -16.60
C LEU A 158 -3.95 5.30 -16.18
N PRO A 159 -4.78 4.73 -15.30
CA PRO A 159 -5.91 5.43 -14.72
C PRO A 159 -5.45 6.75 -14.06
N VAL A 160 -6.22 7.83 -14.24
CA VAL A 160 -5.99 9.18 -13.69
C VAL A 160 -4.77 9.92 -14.27
N VAL A 161 -3.65 9.21 -14.55
CA VAL A 161 -2.36 9.79 -14.95
C VAL A 161 -2.21 9.85 -16.47
N GLY A 162 -2.91 8.98 -17.21
CA GLY A 162 -2.71 8.83 -18.65
C GLY A 162 -1.33 8.28 -18.98
N ILE A 163 -0.67 8.87 -19.98
CA ILE A 163 0.69 8.51 -20.40
C ILE A 163 1.78 9.40 -19.75
N ASN A 164 1.41 10.25 -18.79
CA ASN A 164 2.33 11.20 -18.16
C ASN A 164 3.07 10.56 -16.97
N TYR A 165 3.93 9.60 -17.24
CA TYR A 165 4.73 8.89 -16.23
C TYR A 165 6.10 8.47 -16.77
N ASN A 166 7.07 8.28 -15.87
CA ASN A 166 8.30 7.55 -16.13
C ASN A 166 8.12 6.09 -15.74
N CYS A 167 8.84 5.19 -16.41
CA CYS A 167 8.75 3.76 -16.15
C CYS A 167 10.15 3.15 -16.03
N ARG A 168 10.37 2.34 -15.00
CA ARG A 168 11.54 1.49 -14.81
C ARG A 168 11.11 0.04 -14.88
N VAL A 169 11.97 -0.80 -15.45
CA VAL A 169 11.62 -2.20 -15.72
C VAL A 169 12.81 -3.13 -15.47
N PHE A 170 12.49 -4.35 -15.10
CA PHE A 170 13.36 -5.51 -15.26
C PHE A 170 12.51 -6.71 -15.69
N GLN A 171 13.15 -7.78 -16.12
CA GLN A 171 12.44 -8.95 -16.63
C GLN A 171 12.89 -10.21 -15.89
N PHE A 172 11.95 -11.09 -15.62
CA PHE A 172 12.20 -12.48 -15.32
C PHE A 172 12.24 -13.27 -16.61
N LEU A 173 13.21 -14.20 -16.71
CA LEU A 173 13.38 -15.09 -17.82
C LEU A 173 12.66 -16.42 -17.57
N PRO A 174 12.41 -17.24 -18.61
CA PRO A 174 11.71 -18.52 -18.47
C PRO A 174 12.39 -19.54 -17.57
N ASP A 175 13.70 -19.41 -17.35
CA ASP A 175 14.48 -20.24 -16.40
C ASP A 175 14.38 -19.76 -14.95
N GLY A 176 13.64 -18.66 -14.70
CA GLY A 176 13.46 -18.04 -13.41
C GLY A 176 14.57 -17.08 -12.99
N SER A 177 15.61 -16.90 -13.81
CA SER A 177 16.61 -15.85 -13.64
C SER A 177 16.07 -14.47 -14.04
N THR A 178 16.90 -13.45 -14.04
CA THR A 178 16.50 -12.10 -14.44
C THR A 178 17.44 -11.56 -15.52
N ASN A 179 17.01 -10.50 -16.22
CA ASN A 179 17.86 -9.74 -17.14
C ASN A 179 18.79 -8.74 -16.44
N LEU A 180 18.84 -8.76 -15.11
CA LEU A 180 19.69 -7.89 -14.31
C LEU A 180 21.14 -8.37 -14.37
N SER A 181 22.09 -7.41 -14.38
CA SER A 181 23.52 -7.75 -14.45
C SER A 181 23.93 -8.60 -13.23
N PRO A 182 24.67 -9.71 -13.44
CA PRO A 182 25.09 -10.56 -12.34
C PRO A 182 26.24 -9.94 -11.52
N PRO A 183 26.68 -10.58 -10.48
CA PRO A 183 26.42 -10.50 -9.04
C PRO A 183 27.31 -9.53 -8.26
N THR A 184 27.90 -8.51 -8.87
CA THR A 184 28.65 -7.46 -8.15
C THR A 184 27.72 -6.39 -7.54
N SER A 185 26.47 -6.35 -7.99
CA SER A 185 25.46 -5.40 -7.54
C SER A 185 24.27 -6.12 -6.94
N GLN A 186 23.90 -5.79 -5.73
CA GLN A 186 22.65 -6.24 -5.15
C GLN A 186 21.50 -5.42 -5.76
N TRP A 187 20.46 -6.11 -6.20
CA TRP A 187 19.27 -5.51 -6.81
C TRP A 187 18.15 -5.46 -5.80
N PHE A 188 17.85 -4.28 -5.33
CA PHE A 188 16.82 -4.08 -4.30
C PHE A 188 16.05 -2.78 -4.53
N LEU A 189 14.90 -2.70 -3.88
CA LEU A 189 14.12 -1.48 -3.76
C LEU A 189 13.70 -1.32 -2.30
N THR A 190 13.58 -0.07 -1.86
CA THR A 190 13.25 0.28 -0.49
C THR A 190 11.98 1.11 -0.47
N LEU A 191 11.04 0.68 0.37
CA LEU A 191 9.79 1.41 0.65
C LEU A 191 9.93 2.11 1.98
N HIS A 192 9.43 3.32 2.05
CA HIS A 192 9.31 4.09 3.29
C HIS A 192 8.20 5.13 3.20
N SER A 193 7.93 5.82 4.31
CA SER A 193 6.95 6.89 4.34
C SER A 193 7.38 8.06 3.46
N ILE A 194 6.45 8.63 2.69
CA ILE A 194 6.66 9.83 1.90
C ILE A 194 7.12 11.02 2.76
N SER A 195 6.74 11.06 4.04
CA SER A 195 7.15 12.11 4.97
C SER A 195 8.65 12.15 5.26
N SER A 196 9.38 11.06 4.99
CA SER A 196 10.84 10.99 5.14
C SER A 196 11.59 11.67 3.97
N GLY A 197 10.89 12.10 2.94
CA GLY A 197 11.49 12.58 1.69
C GLY A 197 11.72 11.46 0.68
N ASP A 198 12.51 11.74 -0.37
CA ASP A 198 12.84 10.78 -1.42
C ASP A 198 14.33 10.92 -1.81
N ALA A 199 14.87 9.91 -2.47
CA ALA A 199 16.29 9.82 -2.85
C ALA A 199 17.23 9.98 -1.65
N LEU A 200 16.93 9.25 -0.59
CA LEU A 200 17.69 9.32 0.66
C LEU A 200 19.04 8.59 0.53
N ALA A 201 20.05 9.09 1.23
CA ALA A 201 21.36 8.44 1.31
C ALA A 201 21.39 7.26 2.28
N THR A 202 20.52 7.29 3.31
CA THR A 202 20.40 6.24 4.32
C THR A 202 18.93 5.94 4.59
N PRO A 203 18.58 4.68 4.88
CA PRO A 203 17.18 4.33 5.13
C PRO A 203 16.67 5.00 6.41
N PRO A 204 15.40 5.46 6.44
CA PRO A 204 14.78 5.97 7.67
C PRO A 204 14.52 4.84 8.67
N ALA A 205 14.15 5.18 9.90
CA ALA A 205 13.97 4.21 10.99
C ALA A 205 12.91 3.11 10.71
N ASN A 206 11.91 3.41 9.87
CA ASN A 206 10.89 2.45 9.47
C ASN A 206 10.89 2.34 7.94
N PHE A 207 11.46 1.27 7.43
CA PHE A 207 11.52 0.97 6.01
C PHE A 207 11.27 -0.51 5.75
N PHE A 208 11.06 -0.84 4.51
CA PHE A 208 10.94 -2.20 4.02
C PHE A 208 11.80 -2.35 2.78
N SER A 209 12.62 -3.38 2.68
CA SER A 209 13.46 -3.61 1.52
C SER A 209 13.09 -4.94 0.85
N ILE A 210 13.01 -4.91 -0.48
CA ILE A 210 12.78 -6.09 -1.31
C ILE A 210 14.02 -6.30 -2.16
N LEU A 211 14.67 -7.44 -1.98
CA LEU A 211 15.85 -7.87 -2.72
C LEU A 211 15.44 -8.86 -3.81
N VAL A 212 15.98 -8.71 -5.00
CA VAL A 212 15.82 -9.65 -6.11
C VAL A 212 17.20 -10.18 -6.48
N ASP A 213 17.37 -11.49 -6.39
CA ASP A 213 18.60 -12.17 -6.84
C ASP A 213 18.62 -12.23 -8.37
N ALA A 214 19.63 -11.63 -8.98
CA ALA A 214 19.76 -11.58 -10.43
C ALA A 214 19.88 -12.97 -11.08
N SER A 215 20.51 -13.93 -10.40
CA SER A 215 20.87 -15.23 -10.96
C SER A 215 19.70 -16.21 -10.99
N ASN A 216 18.83 -16.17 -9.98
CA ASN A 216 17.75 -17.14 -9.82
C ASN A 216 16.38 -16.48 -9.65
N GLY A 217 16.31 -15.14 -9.64
CA GLY A 217 15.09 -14.37 -9.47
C GLY A 217 14.44 -14.52 -8.09
N HIS A 218 15.12 -15.04 -7.08
CA HIS A 218 14.57 -15.22 -5.76
C HIS A 218 14.29 -13.86 -5.12
N VAL A 219 13.09 -13.70 -4.57
CA VAL A 219 12.64 -12.46 -3.93
C VAL A 219 12.72 -12.63 -2.41
N GLN A 220 13.45 -11.74 -1.76
CA GLN A 220 13.56 -11.68 -0.31
C GLN A 220 13.04 -10.34 0.19
N THR A 221 12.38 -10.36 1.33
CA THR A 221 11.87 -9.16 1.98
C THR A 221 12.57 -8.99 3.32
N PHE A 222 12.98 -7.76 3.61
CA PHE A 222 13.66 -7.40 4.86
C PHE A 222 12.93 -6.22 5.51
N ARG A 223 12.71 -6.33 6.80
CA ARG A 223 12.22 -5.25 7.67
C ARG A 223 13.08 -5.22 8.92
N PRO A 224 13.68 -4.09 9.28
CA PRO A 224 14.49 -3.95 10.50
C PRO A 224 13.64 -4.01 11.77
#